data_11fc8b021fcb1ac2ed3b97627ddfc86b
#
_entry.id   11fc8b021fcb1ac2ed3b97627ddfc86b
#
_cell.length_a   1.000
_cell.length_b   1.000
_cell.length_c   1.000
_cell.angle_alpha   90.00
_cell.angle_beta   90.00
_cell.angle_gamma   90.00
#
_symmetry.space_group_name_H-M   'P 1'
#
loop_
_entity.id
_entity.type
_entity.pdbx_description
1 polymer ?
#
loop_
_entity_poly.entity_id
_entity_poly.type
_entity_poly.pdbx_seq_one_letter_code
_entity_poly.pdbx_strand_id
1 'polypeptide(L)'
;LSDDVVNDESAYMNFTLPNGTTSKVYVNGTHEEGSTATTDTTVKNGVTYYVFTCEVAAKEMTSDIKAQMIGNNGEKTGKVYTYTVKEYADYILSHMSAEESDISKATIQLVKGMLNYGGAAQKYFGYKTDKLASDGLTLTGRVFNDTSIINNITNEANKASVTCANAKVTFKSAYLSLNSTTDLCVSVQFADDVTVKEDMFAIWCNTDQISKDQYEVTKVNEENCYKITLHGVKASQLNEKY
;
A
#
# COMPACT_ATOMS: atom_id res chain seq x y z
N LEU A 1 -1.33 -26.85 -7.99
CA LEU A 1 -0.13 -27.28 -8.70
C LEU A 1 -0.06 -28.81 -8.69
N SER A 2 0.57 -29.39 -9.68
CA SER A 2 0.89 -30.82 -9.73
C SER A 2 2.13 -31.12 -8.89
N ASP A 3 2.28 -32.38 -8.45
CA ASP A 3 3.38 -32.78 -7.57
C ASP A 3 4.76 -32.56 -8.21
N ASP A 4 4.86 -32.70 -9.55
CA ASP A 4 6.10 -32.44 -10.27
C ASP A 4 6.50 -30.96 -10.26
N VAL A 5 5.57 -30.03 -10.19
CA VAL A 5 5.84 -28.59 -10.04
C VAL A 5 6.14 -28.23 -8.58
N VAL A 6 5.44 -28.85 -7.63
CA VAL A 6 5.65 -28.57 -6.19
C VAL A 6 7.02 -29.04 -5.72
N ASN A 7 7.50 -30.17 -6.28
CA ASN A 7 8.79 -30.75 -5.94
C ASN A 7 9.96 -30.24 -6.82
N ASP A 8 9.71 -29.32 -7.74
CA ASP A 8 10.70 -28.70 -8.59
C ASP A 8 11.21 -27.40 -7.92
N GLU A 9 12.40 -27.44 -7.31
CA GLU A 9 13.02 -26.29 -6.65
C GLU A 9 13.26 -25.11 -7.60
N SER A 10 13.33 -25.36 -8.92
CA SER A 10 13.46 -24.33 -9.96
C SER A 10 12.15 -23.73 -10.40
N ALA A 11 11.01 -24.27 -9.97
CA ALA A 11 9.69 -23.79 -10.37
C ALA A 11 9.34 -22.46 -9.71
N TYR A 12 8.88 -21.50 -10.53
CA TYR A 12 8.49 -20.17 -10.08
C TYR A 12 7.29 -19.62 -10.83
N MET A 13 6.54 -18.75 -10.18
CA MET A 13 5.56 -17.89 -10.83
C MET A 13 6.27 -16.64 -11.35
N ASN A 14 6.13 -16.37 -12.63
CA ASN A 14 6.62 -15.17 -13.29
C ASN A 14 5.46 -14.22 -13.57
N PHE A 15 5.48 -13.04 -12.99
CA PHE A 15 4.58 -11.95 -13.31
C PHE A 15 5.26 -10.97 -14.26
N THR A 16 4.58 -10.61 -15.35
CA THR A 16 4.99 -9.48 -16.20
C THR A 16 4.06 -8.32 -15.89
N LEU A 17 4.64 -7.24 -15.36
CA LEU A 17 3.94 -6.03 -14.95
C LEU A 17 3.69 -5.10 -16.14
N PRO A 18 2.76 -4.11 -16.01
CA PRO A 18 2.37 -3.22 -17.11
C PRO A 18 3.53 -2.38 -17.67
N ASN A 19 4.54 -2.09 -16.87
CA ASN A 19 5.76 -1.38 -17.30
C ASN A 19 6.78 -2.27 -18.03
N GLY A 20 6.45 -3.58 -18.23
CA GLY A 20 7.30 -4.57 -18.87
C GLY A 20 8.32 -5.24 -17.93
N THR A 21 8.43 -4.82 -16.68
CA THR A 21 9.28 -5.52 -15.70
C THR A 21 8.68 -6.86 -15.30
N THR A 22 9.54 -7.75 -14.83
CA THR A 22 9.13 -9.05 -14.30
C THR A 22 9.32 -9.12 -12.79
N SER A 23 8.44 -9.85 -12.12
CA SER A 23 8.52 -10.14 -10.69
C SER A 23 8.32 -11.63 -10.51
N LYS A 24 9.29 -12.31 -9.87
CA LYS A 24 9.32 -13.76 -9.75
C LYS A 24 9.31 -14.19 -8.29
N VAL A 25 8.60 -15.27 -8.02
CA VAL A 25 8.63 -15.97 -6.73
C VAL A 25 8.62 -17.48 -6.96
N TYR A 26 9.53 -18.17 -6.31
CA TYR A 26 9.63 -19.62 -6.38
C TYR A 26 8.54 -20.29 -5.54
N VAL A 27 8.18 -21.52 -5.90
CA VAL A 27 7.17 -22.28 -5.18
C VAL A 27 7.52 -22.49 -3.71
N ASN A 28 8.82 -22.57 -3.38
CA ASN A 28 9.36 -22.68 -2.02
C ASN A 28 9.35 -21.37 -1.22
N GLY A 29 8.89 -20.24 -1.80
CA GLY A 29 8.77 -18.93 -1.15
C GLY A 29 9.99 -18.03 -1.34
N THR A 30 11.09 -18.50 -1.94
CA THR A 30 12.20 -17.60 -2.25
C THR A 30 11.87 -16.70 -3.43
N HIS A 31 12.49 -15.53 -3.51
CA HIS A 31 12.29 -14.56 -4.59
C HIS A 31 13.61 -13.90 -4.99
N GLU A 32 13.65 -13.37 -6.21
CA GLU A 32 14.80 -12.61 -6.71
C GLU A 32 14.85 -11.23 -6.03
N GLU A 33 16.05 -10.66 -5.94
CA GLU A 33 16.23 -9.29 -5.42
C GLU A 33 15.39 -8.29 -6.24
N GLY A 34 14.66 -7.42 -5.55
CA GLY A 34 13.74 -6.45 -6.17
C GLY A 34 12.39 -7.01 -6.60
N SER A 35 12.13 -8.32 -6.45
CA SER A 35 10.82 -8.89 -6.70
C SER A 35 9.84 -8.53 -5.58
N THR A 36 8.63 -8.08 -5.95
CA THR A 36 7.50 -7.85 -5.03
C THR A 36 6.53 -9.03 -4.99
N ALA A 37 6.83 -10.10 -5.74
CA ALA A 37 5.99 -11.28 -5.78
C ALA A 37 6.17 -12.12 -4.51
N THR A 38 5.05 -12.66 -4.00
CA THR A 38 5.02 -13.54 -2.84
C THR A 38 4.21 -14.79 -3.12
N THR A 39 4.45 -15.85 -2.37
CA THR A 39 3.65 -17.07 -2.38
C THR A 39 3.20 -17.43 -0.97
N ASP A 40 2.02 -18.02 -0.88
CA ASP A 40 1.43 -18.57 0.34
C ASP A 40 0.65 -19.83 0.00
N THR A 41 0.20 -20.57 0.99
CA THR A 41 -0.64 -21.76 0.80
C THR A 41 -1.94 -21.63 1.59
N THR A 42 -3.03 -22.10 0.99
CA THR A 42 -4.33 -22.21 1.67
C THR A 42 -4.95 -23.58 1.42
N VAL A 43 -5.68 -24.11 2.40
CA VAL A 43 -6.37 -25.41 2.26
C VAL A 43 -7.87 -25.17 2.16
N LYS A 44 -8.47 -25.67 1.07
CA LYS A 44 -9.92 -25.71 0.89
C LYS A 44 -10.38 -27.13 0.56
N ASN A 45 -11.31 -27.66 1.35
CA ASN A 45 -11.86 -29.01 1.17
C ASN A 45 -10.76 -30.11 1.12
N GLY A 46 -9.71 -29.97 1.93
CA GLY A 46 -8.59 -30.94 1.95
C GLY A 46 -7.60 -30.82 0.81
N VAL A 47 -7.77 -29.84 -0.10
CA VAL A 47 -6.84 -29.58 -1.21
C VAL A 47 -6.00 -28.36 -0.88
N THR A 48 -4.67 -28.49 -1.02
CA THR A 48 -3.72 -27.37 -0.87
C THR A 48 -3.67 -26.54 -2.14
N TYR A 49 -3.88 -25.25 -2.00
CA TYR A 49 -3.75 -24.28 -3.09
C TYR A 49 -2.54 -23.38 -2.80
N TYR A 50 -1.76 -23.13 -3.84
CA TYR A 50 -0.68 -22.14 -3.82
C TYR A 50 -1.23 -20.81 -4.32
N VAL A 51 -1.03 -19.77 -3.53
CA VAL A 51 -1.49 -18.40 -3.84
C VAL A 51 -0.26 -17.57 -4.16
N PHE A 52 -0.19 -17.05 -5.38
CA PHE A 52 0.89 -16.18 -5.82
C PHE A 52 0.36 -14.76 -5.98
N THR A 53 1.06 -13.78 -5.45
CA THR A 53 0.69 -12.36 -5.54
C THR A 53 1.87 -11.52 -6.01
N CYS A 54 1.59 -10.36 -6.58
CA CYS A 54 2.58 -9.32 -6.89
C CYS A 54 1.98 -7.95 -6.64
N GLU A 55 2.83 -6.97 -6.39
CA GLU A 55 2.39 -5.59 -6.24
C GLU A 55 2.16 -4.94 -7.60
N VAL A 56 1.10 -4.13 -7.69
CA VAL A 56 0.74 -3.36 -8.87
C VAL A 56 0.50 -1.93 -8.46
N ALA A 57 1.11 -0.97 -9.18
CA ALA A 57 0.91 0.44 -8.89
C ALA A 57 -0.56 0.84 -9.07
N ALA A 58 -1.07 1.71 -8.18
CA ALA A 58 -2.47 2.13 -8.19
C ALA A 58 -2.94 2.69 -9.55
N LYS A 59 -2.07 3.43 -10.25
CA LYS A 59 -2.34 3.95 -11.60
C LYS A 59 -2.46 2.85 -12.67
N GLU A 60 -1.97 1.64 -12.41
CA GLU A 60 -1.89 0.53 -13.36
C GLU A 60 -3.00 -0.49 -13.20
N MET A 61 -4.00 -0.26 -12.34
CA MET A 61 -5.09 -1.20 -12.07
C MET A 61 -5.92 -1.60 -13.29
N THR A 62 -5.91 -0.80 -14.37
CA THR A 62 -6.58 -1.08 -15.65
C THR A 62 -5.65 -1.69 -16.70
N SER A 63 -4.43 -2.03 -16.33
CA SER A 63 -3.42 -2.53 -17.25
C SER A 63 -3.22 -4.03 -17.07
N ASP A 64 -2.91 -4.70 -18.18
CA ASP A 64 -2.68 -6.14 -18.21
C ASP A 64 -1.49 -6.55 -17.37
N ILE A 65 -1.71 -7.54 -16.53
CA ILE A 65 -0.70 -8.28 -15.80
C ILE A 65 -0.71 -9.70 -16.38
N LYS A 66 0.44 -10.23 -16.71
CA LYS A 66 0.59 -11.61 -17.15
C LYS A 66 1.21 -12.45 -16.05
N ALA A 67 0.65 -13.63 -15.82
CA ALA A 67 1.17 -14.60 -14.86
C ALA A 67 1.40 -15.94 -15.58
N GLN A 68 2.58 -16.53 -15.38
CA GLN A 68 2.95 -17.80 -15.98
C GLN A 68 3.79 -18.63 -15.02
N MET A 69 3.40 -19.88 -14.81
CA MET A 69 4.22 -20.83 -14.08
C MET A 69 5.34 -21.35 -14.98
N ILE A 70 6.56 -21.36 -14.49
CA ILE A 70 7.75 -21.84 -15.18
C ILE A 70 8.45 -22.86 -14.28
N GLY A 71 8.85 -23.97 -14.81
CA GLY A 71 9.52 -25.05 -14.11
C GLY A 71 10.64 -25.67 -14.94
N ASN A 72 11.31 -26.66 -14.38
CA ASN A 72 12.41 -27.40 -14.98
C ASN A 72 13.47 -26.48 -15.62
N ASN A 73 13.98 -25.52 -14.82
CA ASN A 73 14.96 -24.50 -15.24
C ASN A 73 14.54 -23.70 -16.51
N GLY A 74 13.25 -23.49 -16.70
CA GLY A 74 12.72 -22.75 -17.84
C GLY A 74 12.27 -23.59 -19.04
N GLU A 75 12.49 -24.90 -19.03
CA GLU A 75 12.13 -25.80 -20.14
C GLU A 75 10.62 -26.10 -20.17
N LYS A 76 9.96 -26.10 -18.98
CA LYS A 76 8.51 -26.30 -18.88
C LYS A 76 7.83 -24.97 -18.60
N THR A 77 6.98 -24.53 -19.53
CA THR A 77 6.19 -23.31 -19.37
C THR A 77 4.71 -23.63 -19.30
N GLY A 78 4.04 -23.12 -18.26
CA GLY A 78 2.60 -23.20 -18.12
C GLY A 78 1.87 -22.22 -19.05
N LYS A 79 0.55 -22.26 -19.02
CA LYS A 79 -0.30 -21.30 -19.72
C LYS A 79 -0.06 -19.89 -19.18
N VAL A 80 -0.01 -18.90 -20.05
CA VAL A 80 -0.02 -17.48 -19.67
C VAL A 80 -1.46 -17.09 -19.36
N TYR A 81 -1.66 -16.54 -18.18
CA TYR A 81 -2.91 -15.90 -17.77
C TYR A 81 -2.71 -14.38 -17.81
N THR A 82 -3.68 -13.68 -18.40
CA THR A 82 -3.68 -12.22 -18.47
C THR A 82 -4.93 -11.71 -17.79
N TYR A 83 -4.80 -10.75 -16.90
CA TYR A 83 -5.90 -10.10 -16.19
C TYR A 83 -5.50 -8.72 -15.73
N THR A 84 -6.48 -7.92 -15.32
CA THR A 84 -6.27 -6.62 -14.68
C THR A 84 -6.79 -6.64 -13.25
N VAL A 85 -6.28 -5.75 -12.39
CA VAL A 85 -6.82 -5.57 -11.04
C VAL A 85 -8.30 -5.15 -11.12
N LYS A 86 -8.63 -4.28 -12.10
CA LYS A 86 -10.00 -3.82 -12.30
C LYS A 86 -10.96 -4.96 -12.65
N GLU A 87 -10.60 -5.86 -13.57
CA GLU A 87 -11.45 -7.02 -13.92
C GLU A 87 -11.75 -7.91 -12.73
N TYR A 88 -10.74 -8.18 -11.89
CA TYR A 88 -10.95 -8.96 -10.67
C TYR A 88 -11.83 -8.22 -9.65
N ALA A 89 -11.63 -6.92 -9.49
CA ALA A 89 -12.46 -6.08 -8.64
C ALA A 89 -13.92 -6.02 -9.12
N ASP A 90 -14.14 -5.85 -10.43
CA ASP A 90 -15.48 -5.86 -11.04
C ASP A 90 -16.17 -7.24 -10.86
N TYR A 91 -15.39 -8.33 -10.94
CA TYR A 91 -15.90 -9.67 -10.63
C TYR A 91 -16.40 -9.75 -9.19
N ILE A 92 -15.62 -9.29 -8.21
CA ILE A 92 -16.02 -9.25 -6.81
C ILE A 92 -17.31 -8.42 -6.64
N LEU A 93 -17.35 -7.22 -7.21
CA LEU A 93 -18.51 -6.32 -7.10
C LEU A 93 -19.79 -6.87 -7.73
N SER A 94 -19.65 -7.72 -8.76
CA SER A 94 -20.82 -8.34 -9.42
C SER A 94 -21.30 -9.63 -8.75
N HIS A 95 -20.47 -10.29 -7.93
CA HIS A 95 -20.78 -11.59 -7.32
C HIS A 95 -20.98 -11.53 -5.80
N MET A 96 -20.70 -10.41 -5.16
CA MET A 96 -20.94 -10.22 -3.73
C MET A 96 -22.18 -9.35 -3.48
N SER A 97 -23.07 -9.80 -2.61
CA SER A 97 -24.21 -9.02 -2.14
C SER A 97 -23.91 -8.38 -0.78
N ALA A 98 -24.19 -7.09 -0.64
CA ALA A 98 -24.06 -6.40 0.64
C ALA A 98 -25.05 -6.90 1.70
N GLU A 99 -26.07 -7.66 1.30
CA GLU A 99 -27.10 -8.22 2.19
C GLU A 99 -26.68 -9.54 2.83
N GLU A 100 -25.63 -10.20 2.32
CA GLU A 100 -25.20 -11.50 2.80
C GLU A 100 -24.48 -11.44 4.16
N SER A 101 -23.66 -10.41 4.40
CA SER A 101 -22.95 -10.25 5.68
C SER A 101 -22.30 -8.85 5.80
N ASP A 102 -21.90 -8.48 7.02
CA ASP A 102 -21.13 -7.25 7.24
C ASP A 102 -19.73 -7.32 6.60
N ILE A 103 -19.16 -8.53 6.50
CA ILE A 103 -17.89 -8.76 5.80
C ILE A 103 -18.05 -8.47 4.30
N SER A 104 -19.16 -8.90 3.67
CA SER A 104 -19.47 -8.60 2.27
C SER A 104 -19.60 -7.10 2.03
N LYS A 105 -20.26 -6.38 2.93
CA LYS A 105 -20.36 -4.91 2.88
C LYS A 105 -18.98 -4.25 2.95
N ALA A 106 -18.15 -4.65 3.92
CA ALA A 106 -16.82 -4.09 4.10
C ALA A 106 -15.93 -4.37 2.89
N THR A 107 -15.99 -5.58 2.32
CA THR A 107 -15.24 -5.96 1.12
C THR A 107 -15.67 -5.13 -0.09
N ILE A 108 -16.97 -4.96 -0.33
CA ILE A 108 -17.50 -4.13 -1.41
C ILE A 108 -17.03 -2.69 -1.27
N GLN A 109 -17.08 -2.12 -0.06
CA GLN A 109 -16.62 -0.75 0.19
C GLN A 109 -15.11 -0.62 -0.01
N LEU A 110 -14.31 -1.59 0.45
CA LEU A 110 -12.87 -1.63 0.23
C LEU A 110 -12.52 -1.66 -1.26
N VAL A 111 -13.15 -2.55 -2.02
CA VAL A 111 -12.91 -2.69 -3.47
C VAL A 111 -13.29 -1.39 -4.21
N LYS A 112 -14.44 -0.79 -3.89
CA LYS A 112 -14.82 0.52 -4.46
C LYS A 112 -13.83 1.62 -4.10
N GLY A 113 -13.39 1.67 -2.85
CA GLY A 113 -12.37 2.61 -2.38
C GLY A 113 -11.04 2.45 -3.12
N MET A 114 -10.61 1.20 -3.31
CA MET A 114 -9.40 0.85 -4.05
C MET A 114 -9.48 1.30 -5.52
N LEU A 115 -10.59 1.03 -6.21
CA LEU A 115 -10.78 1.46 -7.60
C LEU A 115 -10.85 2.98 -7.74
N ASN A 116 -11.47 3.67 -6.79
CA ASN A 116 -11.49 5.14 -6.76
C ASN A 116 -10.08 5.72 -6.57
N TYR A 117 -9.29 5.13 -5.68
CA TYR A 117 -7.89 5.51 -5.50
C TYR A 117 -7.10 5.29 -6.79
N GLY A 118 -7.30 4.15 -7.47
CA GLY A 118 -6.69 3.87 -8.78
C GLY A 118 -7.02 4.92 -9.83
N GLY A 119 -8.31 5.28 -9.97
CA GLY A 119 -8.75 6.33 -10.90
C GLY A 119 -8.17 7.71 -10.56
N ALA A 120 -8.06 8.06 -9.28
CA ALA A 120 -7.40 9.28 -8.84
C ALA A 120 -5.90 9.28 -9.16
N ALA A 121 -5.21 8.16 -8.92
CA ALA A 121 -3.81 7.98 -9.26
C ALA A 121 -3.56 8.09 -10.77
N GLN A 122 -4.42 7.47 -11.61
CA GLN A 122 -4.35 7.61 -13.06
C GLN A 122 -4.42 9.08 -13.49
N LYS A 123 -5.37 9.84 -12.95
CA LYS A 123 -5.50 11.28 -13.23
C LYS A 123 -4.27 12.06 -12.80
N TYR A 124 -3.77 11.81 -11.59
CA TYR A 124 -2.61 12.51 -11.03
C TYR A 124 -1.34 12.29 -11.87
N PHE A 125 -1.11 11.04 -12.31
CA PHE A 125 0.07 10.68 -13.10
C PHE A 125 -0.13 10.82 -14.61
N GLY A 126 -1.30 11.23 -15.10
CA GLY A 126 -1.61 11.30 -16.53
C GLY A 126 -1.57 9.94 -17.23
N TYR A 127 -1.89 8.84 -16.52
CA TYR A 127 -1.73 7.49 -17.02
C TYR A 127 -3.08 6.87 -17.42
N LYS A 128 -3.28 6.53 -18.70
CA LYS A 128 -4.51 5.91 -19.23
C LYS A 128 -5.80 6.57 -18.72
N THR A 129 -5.86 7.89 -18.80
CA THR A 129 -6.97 8.69 -18.28
C THR A 129 -8.29 8.54 -19.05
N ASP A 130 -8.25 7.88 -20.19
CA ASP A 130 -9.39 7.47 -21.01
C ASP A 130 -10.10 6.21 -20.51
N LYS A 131 -9.49 5.47 -19.60
CA LYS A 131 -10.01 4.26 -18.96
C LYS A 131 -9.65 4.26 -17.47
N LEU A 132 -10.46 4.91 -16.65
CA LEU A 132 -10.19 4.98 -15.22
C LEU A 132 -10.60 3.69 -14.49
N ALA A 133 -9.83 3.33 -13.48
CA ALA A 133 -10.20 2.22 -12.60
C ALA A 133 -11.58 2.46 -11.93
N SER A 134 -11.93 3.72 -11.68
CA SER A 134 -13.21 4.15 -11.11
C SER A 134 -14.38 4.20 -12.09
N ASP A 135 -14.15 3.98 -13.39
CA ASP A 135 -15.23 4.03 -14.38
C ASP A 135 -16.29 2.95 -14.11
N GLY A 136 -17.55 3.32 -14.22
CA GLY A 136 -18.69 2.44 -13.95
C GLY A 136 -19.04 2.29 -12.46
N LEU A 137 -18.28 2.89 -11.54
CA LEU A 137 -18.63 2.86 -10.12
C LEU A 137 -19.72 3.86 -9.81
N THR A 138 -20.83 3.35 -9.28
CA THR A 138 -21.80 4.20 -8.59
C THR A 138 -21.26 4.42 -7.17
N LEU A 139 -20.78 5.62 -6.91
CA LEU A 139 -20.36 6.04 -5.57
C LEU A 139 -21.60 6.21 -4.69
N THR A 140 -22.02 5.15 -4.04
CA THR A 140 -23.03 5.23 -2.98
C THR A 140 -22.31 5.45 -1.66
N GLY A 141 -22.37 6.64 -1.12
CA GLY A 141 -21.88 7.00 0.19
C GLY A 141 -20.55 7.76 0.20
N ARG A 142 -20.53 8.79 0.99
CA ARG A 142 -19.43 9.70 1.33
C ARG A 142 -18.65 10.23 0.13
N VAL A 143 -19.25 11.17 -0.55
CA VAL A 143 -18.53 12.07 -1.44
C VAL A 143 -17.56 12.87 -0.56
N PHE A 144 -16.30 13.01 -0.98
CA PHE A 144 -15.29 13.84 -0.31
C PHE A 144 -15.68 15.33 -0.15
N ASN A 145 -16.85 15.70 -0.66
CA ASN A 145 -17.45 17.03 -0.50
C ASN A 145 -18.42 17.12 0.70
N ASP A 146 -18.51 16.08 1.53
CA ASP A 146 -19.27 16.17 2.76
C ASP A 146 -18.50 17.08 3.75
N THR A 147 -18.99 18.31 3.85
CA THR A 147 -18.40 19.31 4.76
C THR A 147 -18.40 18.85 6.20
N SER A 148 -19.27 17.92 6.60
CA SER A 148 -19.27 17.35 7.95
C SER A 148 -18.04 16.47 8.21
N ILE A 149 -17.60 15.69 7.22
CA ILE A 149 -16.38 14.88 7.32
C ILE A 149 -15.15 15.78 7.35
N ILE A 150 -15.07 16.77 6.46
CA ILE A 150 -13.97 17.73 6.43
C ILE A 150 -13.90 18.48 7.75
N ASN A 151 -15.03 18.95 8.29
CA ASN A 151 -15.09 19.61 9.57
C ASN A 151 -14.70 18.70 10.72
N ASN A 152 -15.10 17.42 10.71
CA ASN A 152 -14.71 16.44 11.71
C ASN A 152 -13.19 16.16 11.66
N ILE A 153 -12.62 15.96 10.48
CA ILE A 153 -11.17 15.78 10.32
C ILE A 153 -10.43 17.02 10.81
N THR A 154 -10.89 18.23 10.44
CA THR A 154 -10.30 19.49 10.88
C THR A 154 -10.41 19.66 12.38
N ASN A 155 -11.55 19.33 12.99
CA ASN A 155 -11.76 19.41 14.43
C ASN A 155 -10.89 18.41 15.19
N GLU A 156 -10.72 17.19 14.71
CA GLU A 156 -9.84 16.20 15.33
C GLU A 156 -8.36 16.60 15.15
N ALA A 157 -7.97 17.12 13.98
CA ALA A 157 -6.63 17.66 13.77
C ALA A 157 -6.33 18.85 14.71
N ASN A 158 -7.33 19.72 14.97
CA ASN A 158 -7.19 20.84 15.91
C ASN A 158 -7.17 20.39 17.38
N LYS A 159 -7.75 19.23 17.70
CA LYS A 159 -7.65 18.62 19.04
C LYS A 159 -6.32 17.90 19.27
N ALA A 160 -5.61 17.53 18.22
CA ALA A 160 -4.26 17.01 18.31
C ALA A 160 -3.34 18.12 18.83
N SER A 161 -3.37 18.34 20.13
CA SER A 161 -2.43 19.24 20.78
C SER A 161 -1.05 18.58 20.76
N VAL A 162 -0.18 19.05 19.90
CA VAL A 162 1.25 18.73 20.00
C VAL A 162 1.75 19.48 21.24
N THR A 163 1.82 18.77 22.35
CA THR A 163 2.41 19.33 23.58
C THR A 163 3.91 19.14 23.48
N CYS A 164 4.63 20.16 23.02
CA CYS A 164 6.07 20.21 23.20
C CYS A 164 6.34 20.44 24.67
N ALA A 165 6.69 19.41 25.42
CA ALA A 165 7.08 19.54 26.85
C ALA A 165 8.35 20.37 27.03
N ASN A 166 9.11 20.63 25.97
CA ASN A 166 10.30 21.45 25.96
C ASN A 166 10.05 22.74 25.16
N ALA A 167 10.16 23.90 25.82
CA ALA A 167 10.00 25.22 25.19
C ALA A 167 11.00 25.53 24.05
N LYS A 168 12.02 24.67 23.86
CA LYS A 168 13.04 24.79 22.81
C LYS A 168 12.68 24.03 21.51
N VAL A 169 11.51 23.36 21.45
CA VAL A 169 11.05 22.65 20.26
C VAL A 169 9.68 23.20 19.88
N THR A 170 9.54 23.57 18.63
CA THR A 170 8.28 24.06 18.05
C THR A 170 7.82 23.11 16.97
N PHE A 171 6.60 22.61 17.06
CA PHE A 171 5.94 21.87 15.98
C PHE A 171 5.63 22.81 14.82
N LYS A 172 5.93 22.37 13.60
CA LYS A 172 5.68 23.13 12.37
C LYS A 172 4.55 22.53 11.54
N SER A 173 4.62 21.25 11.24
CA SER A 173 3.61 20.57 10.41
C SER A 173 3.65 19.06 10.59
N ALA A 174 2.52 18.42 10.29
CA ALA A 174 2.46 16.97 10.02
C ALA A 174 1.60 16.74 8.80
N TYR A 175 2.00 15.78 7.95
CA TYR A 175 1.29 15.42 6.74
C TYR A 175 1.64 14.00 6.30
N LEU A 176 0.78 13.41 5.45
CA LEU A 176 1.07 12.16 4.78
C LEU A 176 1.67 12.45 3.41
N SER A 177 2.78 11.80 3.10
CA SER A 177 3.35 11.76 1.76
C SER A 177 2.88 10.47 1.08
N LEU A 178 2.25 10.58 -0.08
CA LEU A 178 1.68 9.47 -0.83
C LEU A 178 2.48 9.27 -2.13
N ASN A 179 3.68 8.76 -2.01
CA ASN A 179 4.55 8.44 -3.15
C ASN A 179 4.47 6.94 -3.48
N SER A 180 5.59 6.25 -3.51
CA SER A 180 5.65 4.78 -3.64
C SER A 180 5.14 4.07 -2.38
N THR A 181 5.32 4.71 -1.23
CA THR A 181 4.81 4.31 0.08
C THR A 181 3.95 5.42 0.67
N THR A 182 3.16 5.10 1.69
CA THR A 182 2.50 6.11 2.53
C THR A 182 3.44 6.43 3.67
N ASP A 183 3.95 7.65 3.71
CA ASP A 183 4.87 8.09 4.75
C ASP A 183 4.23 9.15 5.63
N LEU A 184 4.42 9.04 6.96
CA LEU A 184 4.05 10.06 7.90
C LEU A 184 5.22 11.02 8.08
N CYS A 185 5.02 12.28 7.73
CA CYS A 185 6.02 13.33 7.83
C CYS A 185 5.66 14.29 8.97
N VAL A 186 6.60 14.57 9.86
CA VAL A 186 6.47 15.56 10.92
C VAL A 186 7.64 16.52 10.85
N SER A 187 7.37 17.82 10.91
CA SER A 187 8.41 18.86 10.92
C SER A 187 8.41 19.58 12.26
N VAL A 188 9.61 19.73 12.82
CA VAL A 188 9.85 20.43 14.07
C VAL A 188 11.00 21.42 13.90
N GLN A 189 10.95 22.51 14.63
CA GLN A 189 12.03 23.51 14.70
C GLN A 189 12.59 23.55 16.12
N PHE A 190 13.90 23.49 16.22
CA PHE A 190 14.61 23.66 17.48
C PHE A 190 15.05 25.13 17.64
N ALA A 191 15.15 25.59 18.86
CA ALA A 191 15.74 26.88 19.16
C ALA A 191 17.21 26.93 18.69
N ASP A 192 17.73 28.11 18.38
CA ASP A 192 19.05 28.29 17.78
C ASP A 192 20.19 27.81 18.70
N ASP A 193 19.96 27.81 20.00
CA ASP A 193 20.92 27.37 21.04
C ASP A 193 20.94 25.81 21.21
N VAL A 194 20.14 25.07 20.45
CA VAL A 194 20.08 23.62 20.51
C VAL A 194 20.93 23.01 19.42
N THR A 195 21.95 22.26 19.81
CA THR A 195 22.68 21.39 18.87
C THR A 195 21.93 20.06 18.72
N VAL A 196 21.32 19.85 17.57
CA VAL A 196 20.52 18.65 17.29
C VAL A 196 21.43 17.47 16.91
N LYS A 197 21.17 16.31 17.51
CA LYS A 197 21.85 15.03 17.22
C LYS A 197 20.81 13.98 16.85
N GLU A 198 21.23 12.98 16.09
CA GLU A 198 20.33 11.90 15.62
C GLU A 198 19.70 11.06 16.76
N ASP A 199 20.42 10.91 17.87
CA ASP A 199 19.95 10.18 19.05
C ASP A 199 18.90 10.92 19.87
N MET A 200 18.59 12.18 19.51
CA MET A 200 17.53 12.98 20.14
C MET A 200 16.13 12.62 19.62
N PHE A 201 16.05 11.80 18.57
CA PHE A 201 14.76 11.44 17.95
C PHE A 201 14.41 9.99 18.25
N ALA A 202 13.18 9.78 18.69
CA ALA A 202 12.54 8.48 18.80
C ALA A 202 11.07 8.60 18.42
N ILE A 203 10.56 7.62 17.69
CA ILE A 203 9.15 7.54 17.30
C ILE A 203 8.53 6.37 18.05
N TRP A 204 7.31 6.54 18.48
CA TRP A 204 6.52 5.52 19.15
C TRP A 204 5.20 5.38 18.43
N CYS A 205 4.75 4.14 18.19
CA CYS A 205 3.40 3.82 17.77
C CYS A 205 2.67 3.21 18.96
N ASN A 206 1.70 3.91 19.49
CA ASN A 206 1.07 3.59 20.78
C ASN A 206 2.13 3.45 21.91
N THR A 207 2.46 2.21 22.32
CA THR A 207 3.45 1.89 23.35
C THR A 207 4.77 1.36 22.79
N ASP A 208 4.83 1.07 21.52
CA ASP A 208 5.95 0.37 20.89
C ASP A 208 6.89 1.37 20.21
N GLN A 209 8.16 1.31 20.55
CA GLN A 209 9.18 2.13 19.91
C GLN A 209 9.46 1.60 18.50
N ILE A 210 9.38 2.51 17.53
CA ILE A 210 9.69 2.21 16.13
C ILE A 210 11.20 2.13 15.95
N SER A 211 11.65 1.11 15.22
CA SER A 211 13.07 0.92 14.90
C SER A 211 13.62 2.05 14.03
N LYS A 212 14.90 2.40 14.23
CA LYS A 212 15.55 3.53 13.54
C LYS A 212 15.67 3.37 12.02
N ASP A 213 15.64 2.16 11.52
CA ASP A 213 15.67 1.84 10.09
C ASP A 213 14.32 2.10 9.38
N GLN A 214 13.24 2.31 10.15
CA GLN A 214 11.91 2.61 9.62
C GLN A 214 11.64 4.11 9.46
N TYR A 215 12.51 4.97 9.96
CA TYR A 215 12.35 6.42 9.80
C TYR A 215 13.68 7.11 9.54
N GLU A 216 13.61 8.25 8.89
CA GLU A 216 14.74 9.15 8.68
C GLU A 216 14.50 10.53 9.30
N VAL A 217 15.58 11.21 9.64
CA VAL A 217 15.56 12.60 10.11
C VAL A 217 16.40 13.44 9.18
N THR A 218 15.79 14.40 8.51
CA THR A 218 16.46 15.26 7.52
C THR A 218 16.39 16.71 7.97
N LYS A 219 17.52 17.41 7.95
CA LYS A 219 17.52 18.88 8.13
C LYS A 219 16.93 19.54 6.89
N VAL A 220 15.89 20.38 7.08
CA VAL A 220 15.12 20.93 5.96
C VAL A 220 15.68 22.26 5.46
N ASN A 221 16.21 23.09 6.37
CA ASN A 221 16.76 24.42 6.06
C ASN A 221 17.75 24.89 7.13
N GLU A 222 18.26 26.12 6.96
CA GLU A 222 19.22 26.75 7.85
C GLU A 222 18.64 27.13 9.23
N GLU A 223 17.30 27.18 9.37
CA GLU A 223 16.59 27.63 10.57
C GLU A 223 16.46 26.56 11.68
N ASN A 224 17.36 25.60 11.76
CA ASN A 224 17.32 24.48 12.72
C ASN A 224 16.01 23.67 12.66
N CYS A 225 15.45 23.54 11.44
CA CYS A 225 14.22 22.81 11.16
C CYS A 225 14.53 21.40 10.64
N TYR A 226 13.86 20.40 11.20
CA TYR A 226 14.05 19.00 10.90
C TYR A 226 12.74 18.35 10.51
N LYS A 227 12.79 17.52 9.47
CA LYS A 227 11.70 16.65 9.03
C LYS A 227 12.00 15.22 9.47
N ILE A 228 11.08 14.63 10.18
CA ILE A 228 11.06 13.21 10.53
C ILE A 228 10.10 12.53 9.56
N THR A 229 10.56 11.51 8.83
CA THR A 229 9.75 10.74 7.87
C THR A 229 9.70 9.30 8.33
N LEU A 230 8.54 8.84 8.76
CA LEU A 230 8.25 7.43 9.04
C LEU A 230 7.74 6.78 7.76
N HIS A 231 8.46 5.76 7.27
CA HIS A 231 8.19 5.12 6.00
C HIS A 231 7.20 3.96 6.10
N GLY A 232 6.42 3.79 5.04
CA GLY A 232 5.62 2.59 4.83
C GLY A 232 4.49 2.38 5.84
N VAL A 233 3.85 3.45 6.31
CA VAL A 233 2.68 3.36 7.20
C VAL A 233 1.55 2.66 6.47
N LYS A 234 1.08 1.52 6.99
CA LYS A 234 0.01 0.75 6.37
C LYS A 234 -1.33 1.47 6.55
N ALA A 235 -2.23 1.32 5.57
CA ALA A 235 -3.58 1.89 5.66
C ALA A 235 -4.33 1.48 6.95
N SER A 236 -4.11 0.25 7.43
CA SER A 236 -4.67 -0.24 8.69
C SER A 236 -4.10 0.44 9.94
N GLN A 237 -2.97 1.14 9.82
CA GLN A 237 -2.28 1.82 10.91
C GLN A 237 -2.54 3.33 10.95
N LEU A 238 -3.33 3.87 9.99
CA LEU A 238 -3.60 5.31 9.91
C LEU A 238 -4.44 5.86 11.08
N ASN A 239 -5.06 5.00 11.87
CA ASN A 239 -5.78 5.36 13.09
C ASN A 239 -4.94 5.18 14.38
N GLU A 240 -3.71 4.73 14.27
CA GLU A 240 -2.81 4.58 15.41
C GLU A 240 -2.24 5.93 15.86
N LYS A 241 -1.71 5.98 17.08
CA LYS A 241 -1.08 7.17 17.64
C LYS A 241 0.45 7.08 17.48
N TYR A 242 0.99 8.06 16.84
CA TYR A 242 2.43 8.22 16.66
C TYR A 242 2.97 9.39 17.47
#